data_a536d90d662e1602366a43c81c46078f
#
_entry.id   a536d90d662e1602366a43c81c46078f
#
_cell.length_a   1.000
_cell.length_b   1.000
_cell.length_c   1.000
_cell.angle_alpha   90.00
_cell.angle_beta   90.00
_cell.angle_gamma   90.00
#
_symmetry.space_group_name_H-M   'P 1'
#
loop_
_entity.id
_entity.type
_entity.pdbx_description
1 polymer ?
#
loop_
_entity_poly.entity_id
_entity_poly.type
_entity_poly.pdbx_seq_one_letter_code
_entity_poly.pdbx_strand_id
1 'polypeptide(L)'
;MNAFQLFRFAVVSALLLTHQIGVGADTANPPDAAVKPGKVSNPYWRGVHLLVNNDQQITVLKEQLPKLAVVGVNTLILEVNYNFEFRSHPELGVPGGVKAAHAHELAAVARSLGIRLIPQFNCLGHQSWSKTTLPLLTKHPEFDETPGQFPGNTNIYCRSWCPQHPDVNQVVFALMDELVDAFEADAFHVGMDEVFLIASEHCPRCKGGDPARLFAKAVNDLHGHIVDKRKLEMLMWGDRLLDAKAMKGGEWEYAKNGTAGAVDLIPKDIVICDWHYEKQSNYPSVPFLLEKGFRVWPSSWQPLAGAKAFSAFSREQKNTRLVGFLCTVWGKVKFDAVAEWPPVVEVLAEWK
;
A
#
# COMPACT_ATOMS: atom_id res chain seq x y z
N MET A 1 55.67 26.61 -19.44
CA MET A 1 57.03 26.39 -18.86
C MET A 1 56.85 25.48 -17.67
N ASN A 2 57.30 24.24 -17.86
CA ASN A 2 58.01 23.31 -16.95
C ASN A 2 57.33 22.93 -15.62
N ALA A 3 57.30 21.70 -15.13
CA ALA A 3 57.90 20.42 -15.60
C ALA A 3 57.28 19.31 -14.70
N PHE A 4 57.05 18.20 -15.29
CA PHE A 4 57.27 16.80 -14.88
C PHE A 4 58.04 16.57 -13.57
N GLN A 5 57.55 15.65 -12.74
CA GLN A 5 58.42 14.55 -12.25
C GLN A 5 57.58 13.32 -11.79
N LEU A 6 57.88 12.22 -12.48
CA LEU A 6 57.58 10.83 -12.11
C LEU A 6 58.55 10.36 -10.99
N PHE A 7 58.07 9.52 -10.06
CA PHE A 7 58.93 8.59 -9.33
C PHE A 7 58.33 7.17 -9.31
N ARG A 8 59.06 6.28 -9.99
CA ARG A 8 58.99 4.80 -9.83
C ARG A 8 60.05 4.40 -8.81
N PHE A 9 59.80 3.37 -8.00
CA PHE A 9 60.76 2.35 -7.45
C PHE A 9 59.91 1.47 -6.51
N ALA A 10 59.99 0.21 -6.37
CA ALA A 10 60.75 -0.92 -6.88
C ALA A 10 60.36 -2.07 -5.92
N VAL A 11 60.25 -3.23 -6.50
CA VAL A 11 59.94 -4.52 -5.86
C VAL A 11 61.09 -4.94 -4.95
N VAL A 12 60.74 -5.43 -3.72
CA VAL A 12 61.65 -6.34 -2.99
C VAL A 12 60.84 -7.52 -2.47
N SER A 13 61.12 -8.69 -3.04
CA SER A 13 60.69 -9.99 -2.56
C SER A 13 61.56 -10.39 -1.36
N ALA A 14 60.94 -10.86 -0.30
CA ALA A 14 61.60 -11.67 0.73
C ALA A 14 60.71 -12.88 1.05
N LEU A 15 61.17 -14.04 0.62
CA LEU A 15 60.72 -15.35 1.14
C LEU A 15 61.25 -15.55 2.54
N LEU A 16 60.38 -15.96 3.46
CA LEU A 16 60.76 -16.73 4.63
C LEU A 16 59.72 -17.81 4.93
N LEU A 17 60.20 -19.02 5.11
CA LEU A 17 59.51 -20.28 5.33
C LEU A 17 58.91 -20.40 6.73
N THR A 18 57.74 -21.06 6.76
CA THR A 18 57.25 -22.06 7.71
C THR A 18 57.15 -21.74 9.19
N HIS A 19 55.87 -21.80 9.70
CA HIS A 19 55.51 -22.77 10.75
C HIS A 19 53.98 -22.95 10.75
N GLN A 20 53.53 -24.18 10.45
CA GLN A 20 52.11 -24.58 10.64
C GLN A 20 51.85 -24.73 12.14
N ILE A 21 50.93 -23.95 12.66
CA ILE A 21 50.21 -24.26 13.88
C ILE A 21 48.75 -24.32 13.47
N GLY A 22 48.18 -25.52 13.49
CA GLY A 22 46.74 -25.76 13.27
C GLY A 22 45.93 -25.12 14.40
N VAL A 23 45.12 -24.17 14.06
CA VAL A 23 44.02 -23.70 14.92
C VAL A 23 42.75 -23.99 14.13
N GLY A 24 41.85 -24.74 14.79
CA GLY A 24 40.61 -25.19 14.22
C GLY A 24 39.79 -24.03 13.66
N ALA A 25 39.34 -24.21 12.41
CA ALA A 25 38.36 -23.31 11.78
C ALA A 25 37.02 -23.51 12.48
N ASP A 26 36.65 -22.55 13.31
CA ASP A 26 35.24 -22.36 13.66
C ASP A 26 34.51 -22.01 12.32
N THR A 27 33.75 -22.98 11.83
CA THR A 27 32.82 -22.76 10.72
C THR A 27 31.70 -21.87 11.24
N ALA A 28 31.83 -20.56 11.03
CA ALA A 28 30.71 -19.65 11.15
C ALA A 28 29.62 -20.11 10.17
N ASN A 29 28.49 -20.53 10.70
CA ASN A 29 27.28 -20.81 9.93
C ASN A 29 26.92 -19.55 9.12
N PRO A 30 26.53 -19.70 7.83
CA PRO A 30 26.01 -18.58 7.07
C PRO A 30 24.75 -18.05 7.80
N PRO A 31 24.45 -16.73 7.71
CA PRO A 31 23.28 -16.16 8.35
C PRO A 31 22.04 -16.88 7.86
N ASP A 32 21.19 -17.26 8.81
CA ASP A 32 19.95 -17.99 8.59
C ASP A 32 19.20 -17.43 7.37
N ALA A 33 18.91 -18.32 6.42
CA ALA A 33 18.01 -18.06 5.33
C ALA A 33 16.69 -17.55 5.90
N ALA A 34 16.22 -16.40 5.44
CA ALA A 34 14.97 -15.78 5.85
C ALA A 34 13.87 -16.84 5.92
N VAL A 35 13.38 -17.10 7.13
CA VAL A 35 12.27 -18.02 7.39
C VAL A 35 11.08 -17.47 6.63
N LYS A 36 10.70 -18.13 5.53
CA LYS A 36 9.45 -17.83 4.82
C LYS A 36 8.32 -17.94 5.84
N PRO A 37 7.39 -16.97 5.90
CA PRO A 37 6.28 -17.03 6.84
C PRO A 37 5.57 -18.38 6.69
N GLY A 38 5.35 -19.05 7.83
CA GLY A 38 4.71 -20.36 7.86
C GLY A 38 3.37 -20.30 7.15
N LYS A 39 3.04 -21.33 6.34
CA LYS A 39 1.74 -21.46 5.69
C LYS A 39 0.65 -21.31 6.75
N VAL A 40 -0.11 -20.20 6.67
CA VAL A 40 -1.32 -20.00 7.46
C VAL A 40 -2.27 -21.15 7.11
N SER A 41 -2.73 -21.88 8.10
CA SER A 41 -3.62 -23.05 7.92
C SER A 41 -5.00 -22.70 7.36
N ASN A 42 -5.32 -21.41 7.33
CA ASN A 42 -6.54 -20.85 6.73
C ASN A 42 -6.19 -20.16 5.42
N PRO A 43 -6.83 -20.52 4.28
CA PRO A 43 -6.56 -19.92 2.98
C PRO A 43 -7.02 -18.46 2.89
N TYR A 44 -7.93 -18.00 3.78
CA TYR A 44 -8.52 -16.67 3.69
C TYR A 44 -7.76 -15.63 4.52
N TRP A 45 -7.61 -14.44 3.93
CA TRP A 45 -7.11 -13.25 4.61
C TRP A 45 -8.25 -12.61 5.42
N ARG A 46 -8.10 -12.63 6.71
CA ARG A 46 -8.99 -11.95 7.65
C ARG A 46 -8.33 -10.66 8.05
N GLY A 47 -8.66 -9.62 7.29
CA GLY A 47 -7.93 -8.37 7.32
C GLY A 47 -8.58 -7.28 8.13
N VAL A 48 -7.72 -6.39 8.66
CA VAL A 48 -8.13 -5.10 9.20
C VAL A 48 -7.25 -4.02 8.57
N HIS A 49 -7.88 -2.94 8.09
CA HIS A 49 -7.20 -1.74 7.62
C HIS A 49 -7.25 -0.66 8.69
N LEU A 50 -6.11 -0.03 8.97
CA LEU A 50 -5.93 0.98 10.01
C LEU A 50 -5.22 2.22 9.46
N LEU A 51 -5.76 3.41 9.78
CA LEU A 51 -5.05 4.68 9.54
C LEU A 51 -4.02 4.92 10.63
N VAL A 52 -2.75 5.01 10.26
CA VAL A 52 -1.64 5.25 11.19
C VAL A 52 -1.19 6.70 11.05
N ASN A 53 -1.49 7.51 12.07
CA ASN A 53 -1.25 8.96 12.03
C ASN A 53 0.00 9.41 12.80
N ASN A 54 0.59 8.55 13.62
CA ASN A 54 1.78 8.89 14.41
C ASN A 54 2.45 7.63 14.99
N ASP A 55 3.64 7.81 15.49
CA ASP A 55 4.48 6.76 16.06
C ASP A 55 3.89 6.10 17.33
N GLN A 56 3.15 6.87 18.15
CA GLN A 56 2.51 6.31 19.34
C GLN A 56 1.48 5.23 19.01
N GLN A 57 0.77 5.37 17.87
CA GLN A 57 -0.20 4.36 17.43
C GLN A 57 0.47 3.03 17.07
N ILE A 58 1.70 3.03 16.60
CA ILE A 58 2.49 1.81 16.40
C ILE A 58 2.74 1.09 17.72
N THR A 59 3.08 1.83 18.78
CA THR A 59 3.26 1.25 20.12
C THR A 59 1.96 0.62 20.64
N VAL A 60 0.84 1.34 20.53
CA VAL A 60 -0.48 0.82 20.94
C VAL A 60 -0.85 -0.41 20.11
N LEU A 61 -0.66 -0.37 18.79
CA LEU A 61 -0.97 -1.50 17.91
C LEU A 61 -0.14 -2.75 18.27
N LYS A 62 1.15 -2.59 18.58
CA LYS A 62 2.01 -3.69 19.01
C LYS A 62 1.45 -4.43 20.23
N GLU A 63 0.89 -3.69 21.19
CA GLU A 63 0.23 -4.27 22.36
C GLU A 63 -1.11 -4.97 22.05
N GLN A 64 -1.80 -4.55 20.97
CA GLN A 64 -3.07 -5.13 20.57
C GLN A 64 -2.94 -6.34 19.63
N LEU A 65 -1.79 -6.56 18.99
CA LEU A 65 -1.59 -7.68 18.06
C LEU A 65 -1.99 -9.05 18.65
N PRO A 66 -1.66 -9.40 19.92
CA PRO A 66 -2.10 -10.67 20.50
C PRO A 66 -3.64 -10.81 20.55
N LYS A 67 -4.37 -9.73 20.87
CA LYS A 67 -5.83 -9.75 20.89
C LYS A 67 -6.41 -9.90 19.48
N LEU A 68 -5.83 -9.21 18.49
CA LEU A 68 -6.22 -9.36 17.08
C LEU A 68 -5.99 -10.78 16.58
N ALA A 69 -4.86 -11.40 16.94
CA ALA A 69 -4.59 -12.79 16.60
C ALA A 69 -5.64 -13.75 17.21
N VAL A 70 -6.04 -13.53 18.47
CA VAL A 70 -7.06 -14.35 19.17
C VAL A 70 -8.43 -14.29 18.47
N VAL A 71 -8.84 -13.11 17.99
CA VAL A 71 -10.11 -12.98 17.22
C VAL A 71 -9.94 -13.43 15.76
N GLY A 72 -8.74 -13.86 15.39
CA GLY A 72 -8.47 -14.52 14.12
C GLY A 72 -8.02 -13.60 13.00
N VAL A 73 -7.69 -12.35 13.27
CA VAL A 73 -7.02 -11.46 12.30
C VAL A 73 -5.65 -12.02 11.94
N ASN A 74 -5.36 -12.13 10.65
CA ASN A 74 -4.10 -12.63 10.13
C ASN A 74 -3.42 -11.69 9.12
N THR A 75 -4.06 -10.56 8.79
CA THR A 75 -3.51 -9.58 7.87
C THR A 75 -3.91 -8.17 8.33
N LEU A 76 -2.96 -7.25 8.34
CA LEU A 76 -3.21 -5.83 8.63
C LEU A 76 -2.72 -4.97 7.46
N ILE A 77 -3.57 -4.09 6.96
CA ILE A 77 -3.16 -2.96 6.12
C ILE A 77 -2.93 -1.77 7.03
N LEU A 78 -1.75 -1.17 6.95
CA LEU A 78 -1.36 0.01 7.72
C LEU A 78 -1.20 1.19 6.76
N GLU A 79 -2.22 2.05 6.68
CA GLU A 79 -2.18 3.25 5.88
C GLU A 79 -1.38 4.33 6.60
N VAL A 80 -0.14 4.53 6.18
CA VAL A 80 0.83 5.41 6.84
C VAL A 80 0.93 6.76 6.13
N ASN A 81 0.88 6.75 4.79
CA ASN A 81 1.03 7.94 3.96
C ASN A 81 2.28 8.76 4.37
N TYR A 82 2.14 10.06 4.61
CA TYR A 82 3.23 10.95 5.02
C TYR A 82 3.54 10.90 6.52
N ASN A 83 2.85 10.06 7.29
CA ASN A 83 3.04 9.93 8.74
C ASN A 83 4.22 8.99 9.08
N PHE A 84 5.35 9.17 8.41
CA PHE A 84 6.59 8.41 8.59
C PHE A 84 7.79 9.34 8.61
N GLU A 85 8.83 9.01 9.37
CA GLU A 85 10.10 9.74 9.38
C GLU A 85 10.98 9.29 8.21
N PHE A 86 10.67 9.79 7.01
CA PHE A 86 11.42 9.46 5.79
C PHE A 86 12.85 10.00 5.84
N ARG A 87 13.80 9.19 5.35
CA ARG A 87 15.21 9.57 5.21
C ARG A 87 15.53 10.08 3.80
N SER A 88 14.90 9.49 2.78
CA SER A 88 15.07 9.90 1.38
C SER A 88 14.51 11.30 1.12
N HIS A 89 13.37 11.61 1.70
CA HIS A 89 12.65 12.88 1.55
C HIS A 89 12.11 13.34 2.92
N PRO A 90 12.98 13.79 3.85
CA PRO A 90 12.55 14.15 5.19
C PRO A 90 11.56 15.33 5.21
N GLU A 91 11.57 16.18 4.17
CA GLU A 91 10.63 17.28 3.98
C GLU A 91 9.19 16.85 3.69
N LEU A 92 8.98 15.57 3.33
CA LEU A 92 7.66 14.99 3.05
C LEU A 92 7.08 14.27 4.27
N GLY A 93 7.90 13.90 5.26
CA GLY A 93 7.42 13.35 6.52
C GLY A 93 6.76 14.40 7.41
N VAL A 94 5.78 13.98 8.23
CA VAL A 94 5.16 14.87 9.22
C VAL A 94 5.83 14.71 10.58
N PRO A 95 5.90 15.77 11.41
CA PRO A 95 6.45 15.69 12.76
C PRO A 95 5.72 14.64 13.61
N GLY A 96 6.48 13.76 14.29
CA GLY A 96 5.93 12.67 15.10
C GLY A 96 5.45 11.47 14.27
N GLY A 97 5.84 11.40 13.01
CA GLY A 97 5.60 10.24 12.14
C GLY A 97 6.23 8.95 12.68
N VAL A 98 5.82 7.84 12.11
CA VAL A 98 6.31 6.50 12.47
C VAL A 98 7.82 6.41 12.26
N LYS A 99 8.52 5.89 13.26
CA LYS A 99 9.95 5.61 13.18
C LYS A 99 10.20 4.22 12.60
N ALA A 100 11.16 4.11 11.70
CA ALA A 100 11.52 2.82 11.10
C ALA A 100 11.83 1.74 12.16
N ALA A 101 12.50 2.10 13.25
CA ALA A 101 12.80 1.16 14.34
C ALA A 101 11.53 0.59 14.99
N HIS A 102 10.51 1.42 15.24
CA HIS A 102 9.26 0.97 15.84
C HIS A 102 8.41 0.15 14.85
N ALA A 103 8.48 0.48 13.56
CA ALA A 103 7.86 -0.34 12.50
C ALA A 103 8.50 -1.74 12.44
N HIS A 104 9.83 -1.86 12.54
CA HIS A 104 10.55 -3.14 12.62
C HIS A 104 10.14 -3.96 13.86
N GLU A 105 10.03 -3.31 15.01
CA GLU A 105 9.56 -3.99 16.24
C GLU A 105 8.14 -4.54 16.07
N LEU A 106 7.24 -3.74 15.48
CA LEU A 106 5.87 -4.15 15.17
C LEU A 106 5.88 -5.36 14.21
N ALA A 107 6.70 -5.32 13.17
CA ALA A 107 6.81 -6.39 12.17
C ALA A 107 7.29 -7.70 12.81
N ALA A 108 8.27 -7.63 13.72
CA ALA A 108 8.76 -8.80 14.42
C ALA A 108 7.67 -9.46 15.30
N VAL A 109 6.90 -8.64 16.04
CA VAL A 109 5.79 -9.14 16.87
C VAL A 109 4.66 -9.71 16.00
N ALA A 110 4.25 -9.01 14.93
CA ALA A 110 3.23 -9.47 14.02
C ALA A 110 3.59 -10.83 13.39
N ARG A 111 4.83 -10.98 12.94
CA ARG A 111 5.35 -12.24 12.38
C ARG A 111 5.29 -13.39 13.39
N SER A 112 5.65 -13.15 14.66
CA SER A 112 5.60 -14.17 15.72
C SER A 112 4.16 -14.66 16.00
N LEU A 113 3.17 -13.83 15.69
CA LEU A 113 1.73 -14.13 15.85
C LEU A 113 1.07 -14.63 14.55
N GLY A 114 1.82 -14.76 13.46
CA GLY A 114 1.28 -15.14 12.16
C GLY A 114 0.42 -14.06 11.50
N ILE A 115 0.62 -12.79 11.84
CA ILE A 115 -0.06 -11.64 11.25
C ILE A 115 0.83 -11.03 10.18
N ARG A 116 0.33 -10.94 8.96
CA ARG A 116 0.97 -10.26 7.83
C ARG A 116 0.74 -8.76 7.92
N LEU A 117 1.79 -7.96 7.75
CA LEU A 117 1.68 -6.49 7.66
C LEU A 117 1.83 -6.05 6.21
N ILE A 118 0.93 -5.18 5.77
CA ILE A 118 0.92 -4.57 4.43
C ILE A 118 0.89 -3.06 4.61
N PRO A 119 1.99 -2.34 4.43
CA PRO A 119 1.97 -0.89 4.44
C PRO A 119 1.20 -0.34 3.24
N GLN A 120 0.51 0.79 3.45
CA GLN A 120 -0.20 1.53 2.42
C GLN A 120 0.30 2.96 2.34
N PHE A 121 0.47 3.41 1.09
CA PHE A 121 0.65 4.81 0.72
C PHE A 121 -0.35 5.17 -0.37
N ASN A 122 -1.14 6.23 -0.17
CA ASN A 122 -2.14 6.64 -1.15
C ASN A 122 -1.47 7.28 -2.36
N CYS A 123 -1.49 6.56 -3.46
CA CYS A 123 -0.92 6.95 -4.73
C CYS A 123 -1.95 7.65 -5.64
N LEU A 124 -1.47 8.57 -6.45
CA LEU A 124 -2.21 9.36 -7.45
C LEU A 124 -3.22 10.32 -6.81
N GLY A 125 -4.33 9.82 -6.24
CA GLY A 125 -5.33 10.59 -5.51
C GLY A 125 -4.94 10.87 -4.06
N HIS A 126 -5.87 11.46 -3.30
CA HIS A 126 -5.70 11.78 -1.88
C HIS A 126 -4.45 12.63 -1.55
N GLN A 127 -4.08 13.56 -2.46
CA GLN A 127 -2.97 14.48 -2.24
C GLN A 127 -3.41 15.77 -1.54
N SER A 128 -4.64 15.82 -1.08
CA SER A 128 -5.18 16.82 -0.15
C SER A 128 -6.30 16.22 0.69
N TRP A 129 -6.57 16.83 1.83
CA TRP A 129 -7.72 16.52 2.66
C TRP A 129 -8.35 17.80 3.17
N SER A 130 -9.64 18.00 2.89
CA SER A 130 -10.34 19.25 3.22
C SER A 130 -9.57 20.44 2.64
N LYS A 131 -9.17 21.41 3.48
CA LYS A 131 -8.44 22.62 3.06
C LYS A 131 -6.92 22.45 3.02
N THR A 132 -6.41 21.26 3.39
CA THR A 132 -4.98 21.00 3.52
C THR A 132 -4.46 20.24 2.32
N THR A 133 -3.51 20.80 1.58
CA THR A 133 -2.70 20.06 0.58
C THR A 133 -1.62 19.28 1.30
N LEU A 134 -1.44 18.01 0.94
CA LEU A 134 -0.49 17.11 1.58
C LEU A 134 0.96 17.40 1.14
N PRO A 135 1.96 16.87 1.88
CA PRO A 135 3.36 17.24 1.70
C PRO A 135 3.88 17.17 0.27
N LEU A 136 3.57 16.12 -0.50
CA LEU A 136 4.07 15.98 -1.88
C LEU A 136 3.72 17.19 -2.74
N LEU A 137 2.45 17.55 -2.83
CA LEU A 137 2.03 18.68 -3.66
C LEU A 137 2.29 20.06 -3.00
N THR A 138 2.55 20.08 -1.69
CA THR A 138 3.00 21.30 -1.02
C THR A 138 4.46 21.62 -1.33
N LYS A 139 5.32 20.59 -1.39
CA LYS A 139 6.76 20.71 -1.66
C LYS A 139 7.08 20.68 -3.15
N HIS A 140 6.28 19.98 -3.92
CA HIS A 140 6.39 19.78 -5.37
C HIS A 140 5.09 20.16 -6.07
N PRO A 141 4.70 21.45 -6.07
CA PRO A 141 3.47 21.93 -6.71
C PRO A 141 3.44 21.68 -8.23
N GLU A 142 4.59 21.49 -8.86
CA GLU A 142 4.74 21.10 -10.27
C GLU A 142 4.19 19.70 -10.57
N PHE A 143 3.99 18.86 -9.55
CA PHE A 143 3.38 17.52 -9.69
C PHE A 143 1.86 17.56 -9.73
N ASP A 144 1.23 18.69 -9.35
CA ASP A 144 -0.24 18.79 -9.30
C ASP A 144 -0.89 18.55 -10.68
N GLU A 145 -1.92 17.72 -10.73
CA GLU A 145 -2.75 17.49 -11.92
C GLU A 145 -3.60 18.74 -12.28
N THR A 146 -3.80 19.64 -11.32
CA THR A 146 -4.60 20.86 -11.49
C THR A 146 -3.83 22.12 -11.05
N PRO A 147 -2.65 22.38 -11.63
CA PRO A 147 -1.79 23.47 -11.18
C PRO A 147 -2.50 24.84 -11.22
N GLY A 148 -2.43 25.58 -10.12
CA GLY A 148 -3.03 26.89 -10.00
C GLY A 148 -4.56 26.90 -9.86
N GLN A 149 -5.23 25.74 -9.85
CA GLN A 149 -6.67 25.65 -9.66
C GLN A 149 -7.04 25.32 -8.22
N PHE A 150 -8.31 25.54 -7.87
CA PHE A 150 -8.90 25.17 -6.59
C PHE A 150 -8.13 25.69 -5.37
N PRO A 151 -7.94 27.04 -5.22
CA PRO A 151 -7.24 27.61 -4.09
C PRO A 151 -7.88 27.18 -2.75
N GLY A 152 -7.04 26.73 -1.81
CA GLY A 152 -7.51 26.16 -0.54
C GLY A 152 -8.36 24.90 -0.69
N ASN A 153 -8.19 24.17 -1.80
CA ASN A 153 -8.94 22.96 -2.15
C ASN A 153 -10.47 23.17 -2.19
N THR A 154 -10.92 24.36 -2.52
CA THR A 154 -12.35 24.69 -2.60
C THR A 154 -12.98 24.00 -3.81
N ASN A 155 -14.16 23.41 -3.63
CA ASN A 155 -14.94 22.72 -4.66
C ASN A 155 -14.28 21.45 -5.26
N ILE A 156 -13.34 20.86 -4.55
CA ILE A 156 -12.83 19.52 -4.84
C ILE A 156 -12.86 18.66 -3.57
N TYR A 157 -12.88 17.36 -3.76
CA TYR A 157 -12.74 16.41 -2.64
C TYR A 157 -11.26 16.25 -2.27
N CYS A 158 -10.44 15.84 -3.23
CA CYS A 158 -9.00 15.73 -3.05
C CYS A 158 -8.24 16.03 -4.35
N ARG A 159 -6.96 16.38 -4.21
CA ARG A 159 -6.03 16.56 -5.33
C ARG A 159 -5.44 15.23 -5.78
N SER A 160 -4.98 15.20 -7.02
CA SER A 160 -4.17 14.14 -7.57
C SER A 160 -2.84 14.70 -8.08
N TRP A 161 -1.79 13.87 -8.12
CA TRP A 161 -0.61 14.24 -8.90
C TRP A 161 -0.77 13.90 -10.38
N CYS A 162 0.02 14.51 -11.24
CA CYS A 162 0.08 14.24 -12.66
C CYS A 162 0.80 12.92 -12.95
N PRO A 163 0.13 11.89 -13.47
CA PRO A 163 0.76 10.58 -13.75
C PRO A 163 1.78 10.64 -14.90
N GLN A 164 1.84 11.75 -15.63
CA GLN A 164 2.80 11.97 -16.71
C GLN A 164 3.98 12.87 -16.29
N HIS A 165 4.07 13.29 -15.01
CA HIS A 165 5.23 14.04 -14.58
C HIS A 165 6.44 13.10 -14.47
N PRO A 166 7.59 13.42 -15.11
CA PRO A 166 8.73 12.50 -15.20
C PRO A 166 9.35 12.17 -13.83
N ASP A 167 9.28 13.09 -12.88
CA ASP A 167 10.01 12.98 -11.62
C ASP A 167 9.15 12.48 -10.45
N VAL A 168 7.81 12.50 -10.57
CA VAL A 168 6.92 12.14 -9.43
C VAL A 168 7.16 10.71 -8.93
N ASN A 169 7.33 9.76 -9.86
CA ASN A 169 7.55 8.36 -9.50
C ASN A 169 8.88 8.15 -8.78
N GLN A 170 9.93 8.92 -9.10
CA GLN A 170 11.21 8.83 -8.41
C GLN A 170 11.07 9.16 -6.91
N VAL A 171 10.33 10.21 -6.60
CA VAL A 171 10.06 10.61 -5.22
C VAL A 171 9.18 9.57 -4.52
N VAL A 172 8.04 9.22 -5.12
CA VAL A 172 7.05 8.32 -4.49
C VAL A 172 7.64 6.92 -4.27
N PHE A 173 8.41 6.38 -5.23
CA PHE A 173 9.04 5.08 -5.07
C PHE A 173 10.07 5.03 -3.94
N ALA A 174 10.79 6.13 -3.70
CA ALA A 174 11.72 6.20 -2.58
C ALA A 174 10.98 6.13 -1.22
N LEU A 175 9.82 6.81 -1.10
CA LEU A 175 8.98 6.72 0.10
C LEU A 175 8.42 5.30 0.30
N MET A 176 7.94 4.67 -0.77
CA MET A 176 7.40 3.31 -0.73
C MET A 176 8.47 2.30 -0.31
N ASP A 177 9.68 2.43 -0.84
CA ASP A 177 10.82 1.57 -0.50
C ASP A 177 11.15 1.64 0.99
N GLU A 178 11.14 2.82 1.61
CA GLU A 178 11.37 2.97 3.05
C GLU A 178 10.25 2.33 3.89
N LEU A 179 8.99 2.46 3.47
CA LEU A 179 7.88 1.79 4.15
C LEU A 179 7.98 0.26 4.03
N VAL A 180 8.27 -0.26 2.84
CA VAL A 180 8.47 -1.71 2.62
C VAL A 180 9.56 -2.25 3.54
N ASP A 181 10.70 -1.57 3.57
CA ASP A 181 11.85 -2.00 4.37
C ASP A 181 11.57 -1.90 5.87
N ALA A 182 10.93 -0.82 6.33
CA ALA A 182 10.61 -0.61 7.74
C ALA A 182 9.60 -1.62 8.30
N PHE A 183 8.60 -2.01 7.51
CA PHE A 183 7.61 -3.00 7.92
C PHE A 183 7.98 -4.44 7.52
N GLU A 184 9.17 -4.66 6.92
CA GLU A 184 9.62 -5.97 6.41
C GLU A 184 8.54 -6.66 5.57
N ALA A 185 7.89 -5.87 4.70
CA ALA A 185 6.67 -6.26 4.01
C ALA A 185 6.95 -7.14 2.78
N ASP A 186 6.07 -8.10 2.53
CA ASP A 186 6.03 -8.93 1.32
C ASP A 186 4.95 -8.48 0.33
N ALA A 187 4.21 -7.42 0.68
CA ALA A 187 3.18 -6.79 -0.14
C ALA A 187 3.09 -5.29 0.15
N PHE A 188 2.51 -4.55 -0.79
CA PHE A 188 2.28 -3.12 -0.65
C PHE A 188 0.91 -2.73 -1.20
N HIS A 189 0.16 -1.90 -0.47
CA HIS A 189 -1.11 -1.35 -0.92
C HIS A 189 -0.90 0.07 -1.43
N VAL A 190 -1.18 0.31 -2.71
CA VAL A 190 -0.90 1.59 -3.37
C VAL A 190 -2.04 2.61 -3.30
N GLY A 191 -3.13 2.32 -2.57
CA GLY A 191 -4.31 3.19 -2.52
C GLY A 191 -5.04 3.22 -3.86
N MET A 192 -4.98 4.33 -4.60
CA MET A 192 -5.58 4.54 -5.93
C MET A 192 -7.10 4.74 -5.91
N ASP A 193 -7.69 4.87 -4.73
CA ASP A 193 -9.12 5.18 -4.56
C ASP A 193 -9.41 6.67 -4.79
N GLU A 194 -10.66 6.93 -5.10
CA GLU A 194 -11.25 8.28 -5.16
C GLU A 194 -10.44 9.28 -6.00
N VAL A 195 -9.76 8.81 -7.05
CA VAL A 195 -9.07 9.64 -8.04
C VAL A 195 -10.12 10.34 -8.91
N PHE A 196 -10.63 11.47 -8.44
CA PHE A 196 -11.63 12.25 -9.17
C PHE A 196 -11.00 13.18 -10.22
N LEU A 197 -9.83 13.73 -9.93
CA LEU A 197 -9.10 14.65 -10.81
C LEU A 197 -8.03 13.90 -11.60
N ILE A 198 -8.29 13.73 -12.90
CA ILE A 198 -7.37 13.11 -13.87
C ILE A 198 -7.70 13.60 -15.26
N ALA A 199 -6.74 13.65 -16.17
CA ALA A 199 -6.87 14.20 -17.51
C ALA A 199 -7.35 15.68 -17.51
N SER A 200 -6.91 16.43 -16.51
CA SER A 200 -7.33 17.81 -16.30
C SER A 200 -6.93 18.71 -17.50
N GLU A 201 -7.86 19.56 -17.95
CA GLU A 201 -7.57 20.59 -18.94
C GLU A 201 -6.50 21.61 -18.47
N HIS A 202 -6.25 21.66 -17.18
CA HIS A 202 -5.25 22.53 -16.55
C HIS A 202 -3.87 21.88 -16.44
N CYS A 203 -3.79 20.55 -16.60
CA CYS A 203 -2.52 19.84 -16.57
C CYS A 203 -1.80 19.96 -17.93
N PRO A 204 -0.59 20.54 -17.99
CA PRO A 204 0.11 20.70 -19.27
C PRO A 204 0.51 19.37 -19.93
N ARG A 205 0.49 18.27 -19.18
CA ARG A 205 0.90 16.93 -19.66
C ARG A 205 -0.29 15.99 -19.89
N CYS A 206 -1.35 16.11 -19.09
CA CYS A 206 -2.50 15.19 -19.14
C CYS A 206 -3.67 15.72 -19.96
N LYS A 207 -3.69 17.02 -20.27
CA LYS A 207 -4.75 17.67 -21.06
C LYS A 207 -5.05 16.93 -22.36
N GLY A 208 -6.33 16.63 -22.58
CA GLY A 208 -6.80 15.90 -23.76
C GLY A 208 -6.44 14.41 -23.77
N GLY A 209 -5.81 13.91 -22.69
CA GLY A 209 -5.52 12.49 -22.54
C GLY A 209 -6.76 11.66 -22.19
N ASP A 210 -6.69 10.36 -22.46
CA ASP A 210 -7.72 9.40 -22.08
C ASP A 210 -7.57 9.06 -20.59
N PRO A 211 -8.57 9.33 -19.74
CA PRO A 211 -8.51 9.04 -18.30
C PRO A 211 -8.19 7.59 -17.96
N ALA A 212 -8.73 6.63 -18.72
CA ALA A 212 -8.46 5.21 -18.49
C ALA A 212 -6.98 4.87 -18.75
N ARG A 213 -6.40 5.40 -19.82
CA ARG A 213 -4.98 5.19 -20.14
C ARG A 213 -4.06 5.87 -19.15
N LEU A 214 -4.40 7.08 -18.68
CA LEU A 214 -3.61 7.81 -17.68
C LEU A 214 -3.65 7.11 -16.32
N PHE A 215 -4.82 6.62 -15.91
CA PHE A 215 -4.97 5.83 -14.69
C PHE A 215 -4.21 4.51 -14.79
N ALA A 216 -4.38 3.78 -15.90
CA ALA A 216 -3.66 2.54 -16.15
C ALA A 216 -2.13 2.76 -16.18
N LYS A 217 -1.65 3.87 -16.75
CA LYS A 217 -0.23 4.22 -16.72
C LYS A 217 0.28 4.33 -15.28
N ALA A 218 -0.44 5.06 -14.41
CA ALA A 218 -0.04 5.18 -13.01
C ALA A 218 0.00 3.81 -12.32
N VAL A 219 -1.02 2.96 -12.50
CA VAL A 219 -1.06 1.60 -11.95
C VAL A 219 0.10 0.75 -12.48
N ASN A 220 0.38 0.80 -13.78
CA ASN A 220 1.46 0.02 -14.39
C ASN A 220 2.86 0.47 -13.92
N ASP A 221 3.07 1.78 -13.72
CA ASP A 221 4.33 2.29 -13.17
C ASP A 221 4.55 1.80 -11.73
N LEU A 222 3.50 1.84 -10.89
CA LEU A 222 3.52 1.32 -9.53
C LEU A 222 3.76 -0.20 -9.50
N HIS A 223 3.07 -0.96 -10.39
CA HIS A 223 3.26 -2.40 -10.55
C HIS A 223 4.71 -2.74 -10.95
N GLY A 224 5.26 -2.04 -11.94
CA GLY A 224 6.65 -2.21 -12.36
C GLY A 224 7.66 -2.01 -11.23
N HIS A 225 7.38 -1.06 -10.32
CA HIS A 225 8.23 -0.84 -9.15
C HIS A 225 8.01 -1.91 -8.07
N ILE A 226 6.77 -2.14 -7.64
CA ILE A 226 6.45 -3.04 -6.52
C ILE A 226 6.62 -4.50 -6.92
N VAL A 227 6.04 -4.93 -8.05
CA VAL A 227 6.04 -6.35 -8.44
C VAL A 227 7.30 -6.71 -9.21
N ASP A 228 7.62 -5.97 -10.29
CA ASP A 228 8.70 -6.38 -11.17
C ASP A 228 10.08 -6.12 -10.56
N LYS A 229 10.26 -4.98 -9.87
CA LYS A 229 11.56 -4.62 -9.27
C LYS A 229 11.71 -5.14 -7.84
N ARG A 230 10.73 -4.88 -6.96
CA ARG A 230 10.81 -5.25 -5.53
C ARG A 230 10.37 -6.69 -5.25
N LYS A 231 9.71 -7.38 -6.20
CA LYS A 231 9.19 -8.75 -6.08
C LYS A 231 8.17 -8.92 -4.96
N LEU A 232 7.34 -7.90 -4.74
CA LEU A 232 6.28 -7.88 -3.74
C LEU A 232 4.92 -8.07 -4.40
N GLU A 233 3.92 -8.43 -3.62
CA GLU A 233 2.53 -8.43 -4.04
C GLU A 233 1.98 -7.00 -4.01
N MET A 234 1.21 -6.59 -5.03
CA MET A 234 0.58 -5.28 -5.09
C MET A 234 -0.92 -5.37 -4.83
N LEU A 235 -1.43 -4.47 -3.98
CA LEU A 235 -2.85 -4.30 -3.72
C LEU A 235 -3.29 -2.87 -4.05
N MET A 236 -4.55 -2.68 -4.43
CA MET A 236 -5.16 -1.36 -4.62
C MET A 236 -6.67 -1.38 -4.38
N TRP A 237 -7.25 -0.21 -4.10
CA TRP A 237 -8.70 -0.04 -4.08
C TRP A 237 -9.30 -0.13 -5.49
N GLY A 238 -10.52 -0.65 -5.62
CA GLY A 238 -11.12 -1.04 -6.90
C GLY A 238 -12.07 -0.03 -7.54
N ASP A 239 -12.53 0.98 -6.81
CA ASP A 239 -13.60 1.89 -7.20
C ASP A 239 -13.39 2.59 -8.55
N ARG A 240 -12.17 2.94 -8.89
CA ARG A 240 -11.86 3.61 -10.17
C ARG A 240 -11.80 2.67 -11.38
N LEU A 241 -11.89 1.34 -11.16
CA LEU A 241 -11.98 0.32 -12.21
C LEU A 241 -13.42 -0.06 -12.58
N LEU A 242 -14.41 0.49 -11.89
CA LEU A 242 -15.82 0.11 -11.97
C LEU A 242 -16.63 1.26 -12.59
N ASP A 243 -17.27 1.03 -13.72
CA ASP A 243 -18.09 2.05 -14.38
C ASP A 243 -19.41 2.30 -13.64
N ALA A 244 -19.66 3.53 -13.21
CA ALA A 244 -20.82 3.89 -12.40
C ALA A 244 -22.16 3.62 -13.12
N LYS A 245 -22.21 3.76 -14.46
CA LYS A 245 -23.42 3.49 -15.24
C LYS A 245 -23.68 1.99 -15.35
N ALA A 246 -22.62 1.20 -15.63
CA ALA A 246 -22.73 -0.25 -15.72
C ALA A 246 -23.08 -0.89 -14.38
N MET A 247 -22.50 -0.40 -13.28
CA MET A 247 -22.73 -0.87 -11.91
C MET A 247 -24.01 -0.29 -11.29
N LYS A 248 -24.63 0.73 -11.92
CA LYS A 248 -25.81 1.45 -11.43
C LYS A 248 -25.60 2.09 -10.05
N GLY A 249 -24.41 2.63 -9.82
CA GLY A 249 -24.00 3.16 -8.51
C GLY A 249 -23.55 4.62 -8.52
N GLY A 250 -23.21 5.12 -7.32
CA GLY A 250 -22.74 6.48 -7.09
C GLY A 250 -21.24 6.65 -7.39
N GLU A 251 -20.80 7.90 -7.49
CA GLU A 251 -19.42 8.23 -7.88
C GLU A 251 -18.35 7.91 -6.80
N TRP A 252 -18.77 7.62 -5.58
CA TRP A 252 -17.84 7.21 -4.53
C TRP A 252 -17.29 5.80 -4.81
N GLU A 253 -18.17 4.82 -4.89
CA GLU A 253 -17.82 3.42 -5.09
C GLU A 253 -17.55 3.06 -6.58
N TYR A 254 -17.80 4.01 -7.52
CA TYR A 254 -17.71 3.75 -8.96
C TYR A 254 -17.22 4.98 -9.76
N ALA A 255 -16.51 4.75 -10.84
CA ALA A 255 -15.96 5.81 -11.66
C ALA A 255 -17.01 6.47 -12.58
N LYS A 256 -17.07 7.81 -12.57
CA LYS A 256 -17.82 8.63 -13.55
C LYS A 256 -16.90 9.43 -14.47
N ASN A 257 -15.61 9.47 -14.16
CA ASN A 257 -14.60 10.30 -14.82
C ASN A 257 -13.83 9.60 -15.94
N GLY A 258 -14.31 8.42 -16.39
CA GLY A 258 -13.73 7.69 -17.51
C GLY A 258 -12.58 6.74 -17.17
N THR A 259 -12.17 6.60 -15.90
CA THR A 259 -11.06 5.73 -15.51
C THR A 259 -11.39 4.23 -15.59
N ALA A 260 -12.68 3.84 -15.56
CA ALA A 260 -13.09 2.44 -15.49
C ALA A 260 -12.51 1.53 -16.59
N GLY A 261 -12.26 2.07 -17.79
CA GLY A 261 -11.62 1.32 -18.88
C GLY A 261 -10.21 0.84 -18.56
N ALA A 262 -9.57 1.36 -17.53
CA ALA A 262 -8.26 0.91 -17.06
C ALA A 262 -8.29 -0.55 -16.57
N VAL A 263 -9.45 -1.08 -16.19
CA VAL A 263 -9.60 -2.48 -15.75
C VAL A 263 -9.03 -3.48 -16.75
N ASP A 264 -9.06 -3.20 -18.04
CA ASP A 264 -8.53 -4.07 -19.09
C ASP A 264 -7.07 -3.76 -19.48
N LEU A 265 -6.49 -2.68 -18.94
CA LEU A 265 -5.16 -2.18 -19.28
C LEU A 265 -4.10 -2.43 -18.20
N ILE A 266 -4.48 -3.01 -17.07
CA ILE A 266 -3.60 -3.25 -15.92
C ILE A 266 -3.35 -4.75 -15.68
N PRO A 267 -2.22 -5.12 -15.04
CA PRO A 267 -1.86 -6.50 -14.69
C PRO A 267 -2.92 -7.18 -13.82
N LYS A 268 -3.13 -8.50 -14.03
CA LYS A 268 -4.19 -9.27 -13.35
C LYS A 268 -3.72 -9.97 -12.08
N ASP A 269 -2.46 -9.88 -11.74
CA ASP A 269 -1.87 -10.38 -10.49
C ASP A 269 -2.06 -9.41 -9.31
N ILE A 270 -2.51 -8.17 -9.57
CA ILE A 270 -2.91 -7.20 -8.55
C ILE A 270 -4.11 -7.72 -7.75
N VAL A 271 -4.08 -7.55 -6.43
CA VAL A 271 -5.25 -7.81 -5.57
C VAL A 271 -6.11 -6.55 -5.51
N ILE A 272 -7.36 -6.66 -5.93
CA ILE A 272 -8.31 -5.54 -5.89
C ILE A 272 -9.11 -5.59 -4.59
N CYS A 273 -8.95 -4.55 -3.78
CA CYS A 273 -9.74 -4.31 -2.58
C CYS A 273 -11.04 -3.58 -3.01
N ASP A 274 -12.13 -4.35 -3.11
CA ASP A 274 -13.44 -3.87 -3.53
C ASP A 274 -14.25 -3.45 -2.32
N TRP A 275 -14.65 -2.17 -2.20
CA TRP A 275 -15.21 -1.65 -0.98
C TRP A 275 -16.67 -1.18 -1.13
N HIS A 276 -17.54 -1.64 -0.21
CA HIS A 276 -18.94 -1.25 -0.09
C HIS A 276 -19.35 -1.19 1.38
N TYR A 277 -20.08 -0.16 1.77
CA TYR A 277 -20.44 0.06 3.17
C TYR A 277 -21.93 -0.14 3.44
N GLU A 278 -22.78 0.23 2.49
CA GLU A 278 -24.22 0.11 2.67
C GLU A 278 -24.72 -1.32 2.39
N LYS A 279 -25.77 -1.71 3.10
CA LYS A 279 -26.47 -2.97 2.82
C LYS A 279 -27.16 -2.89 1.47
N GLN A 280 -26.75 -3.75 0.54
CA GLN A 280 -27.36 -3.89 -0.78
C GLN A 280 -27.88 -5.33 -0.97
N SER A 281 -28.79 -5.51 -1.92
CA SER A 281 -29.27 -6.84 -2.33
C SER A 281 -28.33 -7.52 -3.33
N ASN A 282 -27.44 -6.76 -3.96
CA ASN A 282 -26.49 -7.24 -4.96
C ASN A 282 -25.24 -6.33 -4.97
N TYR A 283 -24.07 -6.92 -5.20
CA TYR A 283 -22.79 -6.23 -5.32
C TYR A 283 -22.11 -6.65 -6.65
N PRO A 284 -22.50 -6.05 -7.78
CA PRO A 284 -22.06 -6.48 -9.12
C PRO A 284 -20.57 -6.35 -9.37
N SER A 285 -19.87 -5.55 -8.57
CA SER A 285 -18.41 -5.35 -8.65
C SER A 285 -17.63 -6.65 -8.41
N VAL A 286 -18.02 -7.46 -7.41
CA VAL A 286 -17.32 -8.70 -7.06
C VAL A 286 -17.27 -9.67 -8.23
N PRO A 287 -18.40 -10.14 -8.81
CA PRO A 287 -18.35 -11.04 -9.96
C PRO A 287 -17.66 -10.41 -11.17
N PHE A 288 -17.86 -9.11 -11.43
CA PHE A 288 -17.19 -8.40 -12.52
C PHE A 288 -15.66 -8.46 -12.41
N LEU A 289 -15.10 -8.12 -11.24
CA LEU A 289 -13.65 -8.13 -11.03
C LEU A 289 -13.07 -9.56 -11.10
N LEU A 290 -13.82 -10.56 -10.60
CA LEU A 290 -13.44 -11.97 -10.71
C LEU A 290 -13.43 -12.45 -12.17
N GLU A 291 -14.43 -12.05 -12.99
CA GLU A 291 -14.49 -12.33 -14.43
C GLU A 291 -13.34 -11.65 -15.20
N LYS A 292 -12.93 -10.43 -14.77
CA LYS A 292 -11.76 -9.74 -15.32
C LYS A 292 -10.43 -10.42 -14.94
N GLY A 293 -10.46 -11.45 -14.10
CA GLY A 293 -9.29 -12.27 -13.74
C GLY A 293 -8.53 -11.84 -12.51
N PHE A 294 -8.99 -10.84 -11.78
CA PHE A 294 -8.34 -10.37 -10.57
C PHE A 294 -8.59 -11.29 -9.37
N ARG A 295 -7.67 -11.27 -8.41
CA ARG A 295 -7.96 -11.65 -7.04
C ARG A 295 -8.69 -10.49 -6.38
N VAL A 296 -9.74 -10.79 -5.62
CA VAL A 296 -10.61 -9.78 -5.01
C VAL A 296 -10.62 -9.94 -3.50
N TRP A 297 -10.43 -8.83 -2.80
CA TRP A 297 -10.55 -8.73 -1.35
C TRP A 297 -11.70 -7.80 -1.00
N PRO A 298 -12.93 -8.33 -0.84
CA PRO A 298 -14.09 -7.54 -0.44
C PRO A 298 -13.82 -6.84 0.88
N SER A 299 -14.16 -5.56 0.93
CA SER A 299 -13.78 -4.65 2.01
C SER A 299 -14.99 -3.86 2.50
N SER A 300 -15.22 -3.78 3.80
CA SER A 300 -16.32 -3.01 4.34
C SER A 300 -15.96 -2.33 5.66
N TRP A 301 -16.78 -1.37 6.04
CA TRP A 301 -16.63 -0.61 7.26
C TRP A 301 -17.88 -0.81 8.17
N GLN A 302 -18.61 0.24 8.44
CA GLN A 302 -19.89 0.27 9.14
C GLN A 302 -20.95 0.89 8.21
N PRO A 303 -22.25 0.59 8.39
CA PRO A 303 -22.83 -0.18 9.50
C PRO A 303 -22.56 -1.69 9.39
N LEU A 304 -22.61 -2.39 10.52
CA LEU A 304 -22.39 -3.85 10.60
C LEU A 304 -23.31 -4.65 9.66
N ALA A 305 -24.52 -4.18 9.44
CA ALA A 305 -25.49 -4.81 8.53
C ALA A 305 -25.01 -4.80 7.07
N GLY A 306 -24.33 -3.73 6.64
CA GLY A 306 -23.68 -3.65 5.33
C GLY A 306 -22.52 -4.62 5.23
N ALA A 307 -21.62 -4.61 6.22
CA ALA A 307 -20.48 -5.52 6.26
C ALA A 307 -20.89 -7.00 6.22
N LYS A 308 -21.92 -7.40 6.99
CA LYS A 308 -22.46 -8.76 6.97
C LYS A 308 -23.07 -9.13 5.61
N ALA A 309 -23.86 -8.23 5.02
CA ALA A 309 -24.50 -8.48 3.73
C ALA A 309 -23.45 -8.64 2.62
N PHE A 310 -22.44 -7.76 2.59
CA PHE A 310 -21.36 -7.82 1.59
C PHE A 310 -20.47 -9.07 1.77
N SER A 311 -20.14 -9.43 3.01
CA SER A 311 -19.40 -10.66 3.32
C SER A 311 -20.16 -11.90 2.87
N ALA A 312 -21.45 -12.01 3.20
CA ALA A 312 -22.29 -13.14 2.80
C ALA A 312 -22.36 -13.26 1.26
N PHE A 313 -22.67 -12.17 0.56
CA PHE A 313 -22.72 -12.13 -0.90
C PHE A 313 -21.40 -12.56 -1.53
N SER A 314 -20.28 -12.07 -1.00
CA SER A 314 -18.94 -12.42 -1.52
C SER A 314 -18.64 -13.90 -1.37
N ARG A 315 -18.95 -14.52 -0.22
CA ARG A 315 -18.76 -15.97 0.01
C ARG A 315 -19.60 -16.84 -0.92
N GLU A 316 -20.80 -16.40 -1.30
CA GLU A 316 -21.67 -17.11 -2.23
C GLU A 316 -21.07 -17.25 -3.63
N GLN A 317 -20.13 -16.39 -4.03
CA GLN A 317 -19.45 -16.47 -5.33
C GLN A 317 -18.59 -17.75 -5.49
N LYS A 318 -18.21 -18.41 -4.39
CA LYS A 318 -17.43 -19.68 -4.36
C LYS A 318 -16.25 -19.69 -5.33
N ASN A 319 -15.53 -18.57 -5.43
CA ASN A 319 -14.43 -18.38 -6.36
C ASN A 319 -13.09 -18.40 -5.61
N THR A 320 -12.11 -19.18 -6.11
CA THR A 320 -10.79 -19.32 -5.50
C THR A 320 -9.94 -18.05 -5.56
N ARG A 321 -10.34 -17.06 -6.35
CA ARG A 321 -9.71 -15.74 -6.41
C ARG A 321 -10.25 -14.76 -5.37
N LEU A 322 -11.25 -15.13 -4.57
CA LEU A 322 -11.61 -14.40 -3.36
C LEU A 322 -10.59 -14.73 -2.29
N VAL A 323 -9.86 -13.70 -1.82
CA VAL A 323 -8.76 -13.92 -0.88
C VAL A 323 -9.18 -13.84 0.60
N GLY A 324 -10.39 -13.38 0.89
CA GLY A 324 -10.90 -13.26 2.26
C GLY A 324 -11.83 -12.06 2.42
N PHE A 325 -11.81 -11.40 3.58
CA PHE A 325 -12.58 -10.19 3.86
C PHE A 325 -11.75 -9.19 4.66
N LEU A 326 -11.90 -7.90 4.33
CA LEU A 326 -11.19 -6.78 4.95
C LEU A 326 -12.19 -5.87 5.69
N CYS A 327 -11.97 -5.65 6.98
CA CYS A 327 -12.67 -4.64 7.76
C CYS A 327 -11.86 -3.35 7.78
N THR A 328 -12.40 -2.26 7.21
CA THR A 328 -11.71 -0.97 7.15
C THR A 328 -12.06 -0.12 8.37
N VAL A 329 -11.05 0.52 8.97
CA VAL A 329 -11.23 1.41 10.13
C VAL A 329 -10.76 2.81 9.75
N TRP A 330 -11.74 3.69 9.46
CA TRP A 330 -11.48 5.06 9.01
C TRP A 330 -11.40 6.06 10.19
N GLY A 331 -10.55 5.77 11.17
CA GLY A 331 -10.31 6.65 12.31
C GLY A 331 -11.47 6.77 13.32
N LYS A 332 -12.54 5.99 13.16
CA LYS A 332 -13.71 6.00 14.06
C LYS A 332 -13.57 5.08 15.27
N VAL A 333 -12.62 4.14 15.23
CA VAL A 333 -12.34 3.17 16.29
C VAL A 333 -10.89 3.37 16.76
N LYS A 334 -10.70 3.47 18.07
CA LYS A 334 -9.35 3.54 18.64
C LYS A 334 -8.64 2.20 18.49
N PHE A 335 -7.33 2.19 18.36
CA PHE A 335 -6.54 0.98 18.15
C PHE A 335 -6.73 -0.06 19.27
N ASP A 336 -6.90 0.37 20.51
CA ASP A 336 -7.15 -0.49 21.67
C ASP A 336 -8.53 -1.17 21.67
N ALA A 337 -9.48 -0.67 20.85
CA ALA A 337 -10.83 -1.22 20.71
C ALA A 337 -11.06 -2.02 19.42
N VAL A 338 -10.09 -2.10 18.52
CA VAL A 338 -10.27 -2.76 17.21
C VAL A 338 -10.56 -4.26 17.34
N ALA A 339 -9.92 -4.95 18.30
CA ALA A 339 -10.15 -6.38 18.51
C ALA A 339 -11.57 -6.70 19.04
N GLU A 340 -12.29 -5.71 19.56
CA GLU A 340 -13.66 -5.83 20.07
C GLU A 340 -14.69 -5.21 19.12
N TRP A 341 -14.23 -4.61 18.01
CA TRP A 341 -15.11 -3.93 17.06
C TRP A 341 -16.01 -4.94 16.32
N PRO A 342 -17.35 -4.75 16.29
CA PRO A 342 -18.30 -5.74 15.77
C PRO A 342 -17.99 -6.26 14.37
N PRO A 343 -17.63 -5.46 13.35
CA PRO A 343 -17.23 -5.99 12.05
C PRO A 343 -16.04 -6.96 12.11
N VAL A 344 -15.06 -6.70 12.96
CA VAL A 344 -13.90 -7.60 13.13
C VAL A 344 -14.33 -8.90 13.80
N VAL A 345 -15.07 -8.83 14.88
CA VAL A 345 -15.47 -10.00 15.69
C VAL A 345 -16.48 -10.88 14.94
N GLU A 346 -17.50 -10.27 14.32
CA GLU A 346 -18.63 -11.01 13.79
C GLU A 346 -18.45 -11.40 12.32
N VAL A 347 -17.84 -10.52 11.49
CA VAL A 347 -17.73 -10.77 10.04
C VAL A 347 -16.51 -11.62 9.72
N LEU A 348 -15.34 -11.32 10.29
CA LEU A 348 -14.13 -12.11 10.01
C LEU A 348 -14.21 -13.55 10.53
N ALA A 349 -14.99 -13.80 11.58
CA ALA A 349 -15.24 -15.15 12.09
C ALA A 349 -15.89 -16.10 11.07
N GLU A 350 -16.58 -15.55 10.06
CA GLU A 350 -17.24 -16.32 9.00
C GLU A 350 -16.27 -16.81 7.90
N TRP A 351 -15.04 -16.31 7.86
CA TRP A 351 -13.99 -16.62 6.86
C TRP A 351 -12.96 -17.62 7.44
N LYS A 352 -13.43 -18.80 7.86
CA LYS A 352 -12.62 -19.87 8.44
C LYS A 352 -12.20 -20.90 7.40
#